data_dcff142f2d6a37386ae88438d4292c24
#
_entry.id   dcff142f2d6a37386ae88438d4292c24
#
_cell.length_a   1.000
_cell.length_b   1.000
_cell.length_c   1.000
_cell.angle_alpha   90.00
_cell.angle_beta   90.00
_cell.angle_gamma   90.00
#
_symmetry.space_group_name_H-M   'P 1'
#
loop_
_entity.id
_entity.type
_entity.pdbx_description
1 polymer ?
#
loop_
_entity_poly.entity_id
_entity_poly.type
_entity_poly.pdbx_seq_one_letter_code
_entity_poly.pdbx_strand_id
1 'polypeptide(L)'
;MKVEIGQQAPAFALRDQHGATVSLASYRGDKAVVLMFYPFAFSRVCTGELSEVVERLSTFVSDDVQILAVSCDPMFTLRAFAEQEGLTFPLLSDFWPHGEVAAAYGVLNPDRGCAERSTFIIDRDGVVRWLVHNRMADSRDLTEQAAVLARLATLRGRKILRRE
;
A
#
# COMPACT_ATOMS: atom_id res chain seq x y z
N MET A 1 -10.22 7.80 13.63
CA MET A 1 -11.24 8.08 12.59
C MET A 1 -10.84 7.33 11.33
N LYS A 2 -11.75 6.59 10.72
CA LYS A 2 -11.43 5.83 9.49
C LYS A 2 -11.38 6.76 8.29
N VAL A 3 -10.42 6.55 7.41
CA VAL A 3 -10.32 7.26 6.12
C VAL A 3 -11.40 6.76 5.17
N GLU A 4 -12.04 7.68 4.45
CA GLU A 4 -13.11 7.38 3.52
C GLU A 4 -12.72 7.76 2.07
N ILE A 5 -13.43 7.16 1.11
CA ILE A 5 -13.28 7.51 -0.32
C ILE A 5 -13.61 8.98 -0.51
N GLY A 6 -12.78 9.68 -1.28
CA GLY A 6 -12.90 11.12 -1.56
C GLY A 6 -12.10 12.01 -0.61
N GLN A 7 -11.58 11.47 0.48
CA GLN A 7 -10.74 12.23 1.41
C GLN A 7 -9.27 12.23 0.97
N GLN A 8 -8.54 13.26 1.39
CA GLN A 8 -7.09 13.29 1.29
C GLN A 8 -6.50 12.16 2.14
N ALA A 9 -5.62 11.37 1.55
CA ALA A 9 -4.90 10.33 2.28
C ALA A 9 -3.96 10.96 3.31
N PRO A 10 -3.93 10.47 4.56
CA PRO A 10 -2.99 10.94 5.56
C PRO A 10 -1.53 10.86 5.08
N ALA A 11 -0.78 11.92 5.26
CA ALA A 11 0.63 11.97 4.92
C ALA A 11 1.45 11.03 5.82
N PHE A 12 2.49 10.45 5.27
CA PHE A 12 3.46 9.66 6.03
C PHE A 12 4.83 9.70 5.38
N ALA A 13 5.84 9.39 6.17
CA ALA A 13 7.20 9.10 5.74
C ALA A 13 7.73 7.95 6.59
N LEU A 14 8.00 6.82 5.98
CA LEU A 14 8.46 5.60 6.64
C LEU A 14 9.72 5.07 5.96
N ARG A 15 10.53 4.32 6.68
CA ARG A 15 11.69 3.63 6.11
C ARG A 15 11.27 2.33 5.44
N ASP A 16 11.87 2.06 4.28
CA ASP A 16 11.73 0.78 3.61
C ASP A 16 12.72 -0.26 4.14
N GLN A 17 12.73 -1.46 3.56
CA GLN A 17 13.62 -2.56 3.92
C GLN A 17 15.12 -2.26 3.71
N HIS A 18 15.44 -1.24 2.94
CA HIS A 18 16.82 -0.78 2.68
C HIS A 18 17.25 0.38 3.58
N GLY A 19 16.34 0.88 4.42
CA GLY A 19 16.58 2.04 5.27
C GLY A 19 16.36 3.39 4.60
N ALA A 20 15.89 3.40 3.35
CA ALA A 20 15.54 4.64 2.64
C ALA A 20 14.18 5.15 3.10
N THR A 21 14.06 6.47 3.25
CA THR A 21 12.78 7.09 3.60
C THR A 21 11.90 7.20 2.37
N VAL A 22 10.66 6.68 2.49
CA VAL A 22 9.62 6.74 1.46
C VAL A 22 8.46 7.56 2.01
N SER A 23 8.09 8.62 1.30
CA SER A 23 6.95 9.47 1.68
C SER A 23 5.84 9.38 0.64
N LEU A 24 4.59 9.46 1.09
CA LEU A 24 3.44 9.51 0.19
C LEU A 24 3.52 10.73 -0.74
N ALA A 25 3.96 11.86 -0.21
CA ALA A 25 4.06 13.11 -0.96
C ALA A 25 4.98 13.03 -2.19
N SER A 26 5.98 12.15 -2.18
CA SER A 26 6.91 12.00 -3.31
C SER A 26 6.25 11.44 -4.57
N TYR A 27 5.08 10.80 -4.45
CA TYR A 27 4.33 10.26 -5.59
C TYR A 27 3.26 11.23 -6.12
N ARG A 28 3.00 12.31 -5.39
CA ARG A 28 1.96 13.28 -5.76
C ARG A 28 2.29 13.94 -7.10
N GLY A 29 1.32 13.93 -8.02
CA GLY A 29 1.50 14.42 -9.38
C GLY A 29 2.21 13.45 -10.33
N ASP A 30 2.74 12.35 -9.82
CA ASP A 30 3.52 11.37 -10.58
C ASP A 30 2.80 10.04 -10.73
N LYS A 31 2.51 9.36 -9.62
CA LYS A 31 1.93 8.00 -9.62
C LYS A 31 0.70 7.90 -8.71
N ALA A 32 -0.23 7.01 -9.08
CA ALA A 32 -1.17 6.48 -8.12
C ALA A 32 -0.45 5.52 -7.16
N VAL A 33 -0.90 5.45 -5.93
CA VAL A 33 -0.32 4.58 -4.90
C VAL A 33 -1.32 3.52 -4.47
N VAL A 34 -0.90 2.26 -4.50
CA VAL A 34 -1.60 1.17 -3.83
C VAL A 34 -0.95 1.00 -2.47
N LEU A 35 -1.62 1.45 -1.42
CA LEU A 35 -1.14 1.36 -0.05
C LEU A 35 -1.76 0.14 0.62
N MET A 36 -0.94 -0.88 0.84
CA MET A 36 -1.36 -2.17 1.34
C MET A 36 -0.85 -2.39 2.77
N PHE A 37 -1.76 -2.33 3.75
CA PHE A 37 -1.45 -2.70 5.13
C PHE A 37 -1.61 -4.20 5.31
N TYR A 38 -0.67 -4.83 6.01
CA TYR A 38 -0.71 -6.25 6.36
C TYR A 38 -0.25 -6.46 7.81
N PRO A 39 -0.76 -7.52 8.48
CA PRO A 39 -0.50 -7.69 9.91
C PRO A 39 0.95 -8.00 10.26
N PHE A 40 1.55 -9.03 9.66
CA PHE A 40 2.88 -9.50 10.04
C PHE A 40 3.64 -10.07 8.86
N ALA A 41 4.89 -9.64 8.68
CA ALA A 41 5.85 -10.33 7.82
C ALA A 41 6.00 -11.79 8.27
N PHE A 42 6.29 -12.68 7.34
CA PHE A 42 6.44 -14.12 7.55
C PHE A 42 5.15 -14.88 7.92
N SER A 43 4.03 -14.21 8.12
CA SER A 43 2.76 -14.92 8.30
C SER A 43 2.31 -15.54 6.98
N ARG A 44 1.61 -16.69 7.05
CA ARG A 44 1.25 -17.48 5.87
C ARG A 44 0.42 -16.69 4.85
N VAL A 45 -0.62 -16.00 5.29
CA VAL A 45 -1.52 -15.24 4.40
C VAL A 45 -0.81 -14.03 3.80
N CYS A 46 -0.05 -13.30 4.60
CA CYS A 46 0.71 -12.14 4.13
C CYS A 46 1.78 -12.54 3.12
N THR A 47 2.52 -13.62 3.37
CA THR A 47 3.52 -14.15 2.44
C THR A 47 2.88 -14.50 1.09
N GLY A 48 1.75 -15.21 1.09
CA GLY A 48 1.03 -15.58 -0.12
C GLY A 48 0.53 -14.36 -0.91
N GLU A 49 -0.02 -13.36 -0.24
CA GLU A 49 -0.49 -12.12 -0.89
C GLU A 49 0.64 -11.34 -1.56
N LEU A 50 1.75 -11.16 -0.86
CA LEU A 50 2.89 -10.39 -1.38
C LEU A 50 3.60 -11.13 -2.51
N SER A 51 3.65 -12.46 -2.46
CA SER A 51 4.13 -13.29 -3.58
C SER A 51 3.25 -13.15 -4.81
N GLU A 52 1.92 -13.06 -4.65
CA GLU A 52 0.99 -12.82 -5.77
C GLU A 52 1.20 -11.42 -6.38
N VAL A 53 1.53 -10.42 -5.59
CA VAL A 53 1.91 -9.09 -6.10
C VAL A 53 3.15 -9.19 -6.98
N VAL A 54 4.15 -9.99 -6.62
CA VAL A 54 5.34 -10.22 -7.45
C VAL A 54 4.96 -10.83 -8.79
N GLU A 55 4.06 -11.80 -8.82
CA GLU A 55 3.57 -12.41 -10.07
C GLU A 55 2.84 -11.42 -10.98
N ARG A 56 2.23 -10.39 -10.40
CA ARG A 56 1.50 -9.31 -11.09
C ARG A 56 2.25 -7.97 -11.03
N LEU A 57 3.56 -7.99 -10.94
CA LEU A 57 4.36 -6.80 -10.61
C LEU A 57 4.11 -5.63 -11.57
N SER A 58 3.98 -5.88 -12.88
CA SER A 58 3.73 -4.83 -13.88
C SER A 58 2.39 -4.10 -13.68
N THR A 59 1.42 -4.70 -12.99
CA THR A 59 0.15 -4.06 -12.62
C THR A 59 0.34 -3.08 -11.46
N PHE A 60 1.20 -3.41 -10.49
CA PHE A 60 1.37 -2.69 -9.24
C PHE A 60 2.62 -1.79 -9.20
N VAL A 61 3.54 -1.96 -10.14
CA VAL A 61 4.74 -1.13 -10.29
C VAL A 61 4.92 -0.77 -11.75
N SER A 62 4.71 0.49 -12.08
CA SER A 62 4.84 1.04 -13.44
C SER A 62 5.16 2.53 -13.39
N ASP A 63 5.18 3.18 -14.54
CA ASP A 63 5.30 4.63 -14.63
C ASP A 63 4.09 5.37 -14.00
N ASP A 64 2.96 4.69 -13.87
CA ASP A 64 1.70 5.28 -13.39
C ASP A 64 1.26 4.81 -12.00
N VAL A 65 1.83 3.72 -11.51
CA VAL A 65 1.39 3.06 -10.26
C VAL A 65 2.58 2.59 -9.43
N GLN A 66 2.52 2.81 -8.13
CA GLN A 66 3.45 2.26 -7.17
C GLN A 66 2.71 1.57 -6.02
N ILE A 67 3.02 0.31 -5.76
CA ILE A 67 2.59 -0.36 -4.54
C ILE A 67 3.55 -0.06 -3.38
N LEU A 68 2.98 0.22 -2.21
CA LEU A 68 3.69 0.35 -0.94
C LEU A 68 3.01 -0.58 0.05
N ALA A 69 3.76 -1.55 0.59
CA ALA A 69 3.26 -2.47 1.60
C ALA A 69 3.73 -2.03 2.99
N VAL A 70 2.83 -1.94 3.94
CA VAL A 70 3.10 -1.40 5.29
C VAL A 70 2.73 -2.41 6.36
N SER A 71 3.64 -2.65 7.29
CA SER A 71 3.40 -3.40 8.52
C SER A 71 4.05 -2.72 9.71
N CYS A 72 3.71 -3.17 10.92
CA CYS A 72 4.35 -2.67 12.15
C CYS A 72 5.65 -3.42 12.47
N ASP A 73 6.18 -4.22 11.55
CA ASP A 73 7.44 -4.94 11.73
C ASP A 73 8.65 -4.00 11.67
N PRO A 74 9.75 -4.32 12.39
CA PRO A 74 10.99 -3.57 12.27
C PRO A 74 11.62 -3.68 10.88
N MET A 75 12.39 -2.67 10.48
CA MET A 75 13.04 -2.60 9.17
C MET A 75 13.89 -3.85 8.85
N PHE A 76 14.68 -4.33 9.80
CA PHE A 76 15.54 -5.50 9.57
C PHE A 76 14.75 -6.79 9.36
N THR A 77 13.58 -6.92 10.01
CA THR A 77 12.64 -8.02 9.75
C THR A 77 12.11 -7.94 8.32
N LEU A 78 11.75 -6.74 7.86
CA LEU A 78 11.28 -6.53 6.49
C LEU A 78 12.37 -6.80 5.44
N ARG A 79 13.62 -6.48 5.75
CA ARG A 79 14.76 -6.81 4.87
C ARG A 79 14.90 -8.33 4.70
N ALA A 80 14.89 -9.07 5.80
CA ALA A 80 14.98 -10.53 5.77
C ALA A 80 13.80 -11.14 5.01
N PHE A 81 12.60 -10.62 5.24
CA PHE A 81 11.39 -11.07 4.57
C PHE A 81 11.45 -10.80 3.06
N ALA A 82 11.85 -9.60 2.64
CA ALA A 82 12.01 -9.26 1.24
C ALA A 82 13.03 -10.14 0.53
N GLU A 83 14.16 -10.40 1.16
CA GLU A 83 15.21 -11.27 0.61
C GLU A 83 14.72 -12.72 0.46
N GLN A 84 14.05 -13.25 1.47
CA GLN A 84 13.53 -14.62 1.44
C GLN A 84 12.47 -14.82 0.35
N GLU A 85 11.58 -13.86 0.18
CA GLU A 85 10.42 -13.96 -0.73
C GLU A 85 10.65 -13.28 -2.08
N GLY A 86 11.80 -12.67 -2.31
CA GLY A 86 12.10 -11.97 -3.57
C GLY A 86 11.24 -10.73 -3.81
N LEU A 87 10.89 -10.00 -2.75
CA LEU A 87 10.05 -8.81 -2.84
C LEU A 87 10.91 -7.59 -3.18
N THR A 88 10.62 -6.95 -4.31
CA THR A 88 11.40 -5.82 -4.83
C THR A 88 10.72 -4.47 -4.61
N PHE A 89 9.42 -4.44 -4.35
CA PHE A 89 8.70 -3.21 -4.03
C PHE A 89 8.93 -2.80 -2.56
N PRO A 90 8.69 -1.52 -2.21
CA PRO A 90 8.94 -1.05 -0.86
C PRO A 90 8.08 -1.73 0.20
N LEU A 91 8.73 -2.27 1.22
CA LEU A 91 8.11 -2.74 2.46
C LEU A 91 8.39 -1.71 3.54
N LEU A 92 7.38 -0.98 3.96
CA LEU A 92 7.51 0.15 4.86
C LEU A 92 7.31 -0.27 6.32
N SER A 93 8.18 0.22 7.19
CA SER A 93 8.18 -0.11 8.61
C SER A 93 7.44 0.95 9.42
N ASP A 94 6.26 0.61 9.92
CA ASP A 94 5.48 1.41 10.87
C ASP A 94 5.73 0.95 12.31
N PHE A 95 7.00 0.64 12.60
CA PHE A 95 7.42 0.08 13.88
C PHE A 95 7.46 1.12 14.99
N TRP A 96 7.97 2.35 14.71
CA TRP A 96 8.10 3.36 15.73
C TRP A 96 7.94 4.80 15.20
N PRO A 97 7.07 5.65 15.79
CA PRO A 97 6.11 5.28 16.86
C PRO A 97 5.18 4.15 16.38
N HIS A 98 5.00 3.14 17.23
CA HIS A 98 4.41 1.87 16.84
C HIS A 98 2.99 2.01 16.29
N GLY A 99 2.80 1.69 15.02
CA GLY A 99 1.50 1.72 14.37
C GLY A 99 0.94 3.13 14.13
N GLU A 100 1.76 4.18 14.17
CA GLU A 100 1.32 5.57 14.01
C GLU A 100 0.61 5.79 12.68
N VAL A 101 1.16 5.27 11.59
CA VAL A 101 0.57 5.40 10.25
C VAL A 101 -0.69 4.54 10.12
N ALA A 102 -0.64 3.30 10.61
CA ALA A 102 -1.84 2.44 10.64
C ALA A 102 -2.98 3.09 11.43
N ALA A 103 -2.68 3.72 12.57
CA ALA A 103 -3.66 4.47 13.37
C ALA A 103 -4.23 5.67 12.59
N ALA A 104 -3.39 6.41 11.87
CA ALA A 104 -3.84 7.55 11.05
C ALA A 104 -4.81 7.13 9.95
N TYR A 105 -4.62 5.94 9.39
CA TYR A 105 -5.54 5.35 8.40
C TYR A 105 -6.72 4.60 9.03
N GLY A 106 -6.80 4.54 10.36
CA GLY A 106 -7.88 3.85 11.08
C GLY A 106 -7.81 2.33 11.00
N VAL A 107 -6.63 1.77 10.78
CA VAL A 107 -6.43 0.33 10.58
C VAL A 107 -5.46 -0.32 11.57
N LEU A 108 -5.15 0.36 12.67
CA LEU A 108 -4.37 -0.25 13.74
C LEU A 108 -5.26 -1.14 14.60
N ASN A 109 -4.83 -2.39 14.81
CA ASN A 109 -5.41 -3.28 15.80
C ASN A 109 -4.60 -3.12 17.11
N PRO A 110 -5.14 -2.41 18.13
CA PRO A 110 -4.38 -2.10 19.32
C PRO A 110 -4.18 -3.31 20.24
N ASP A 111 -5.04 -4.31 20.15
CA ASP A 111 -4.95 -5.52 20.98
C ASP A 111 -3.82 -6.43 20.52
N ARG A 112 -3.53 -6.43 19.23
CA ARG A 112 -2.47 -7.25 18.62
C ARG A 112 -1.22 -6.47 18.27
N GLY A 113 -1.25 -5.15 18.30
CA GLY A 113 -0.13 -4.29 17.94
C GLY A 113 0.29 -4.40 16.48
N CYS A 114 -0.65 -4.63 15.57
CA CYS A 114 -0.41 -4.77 14.15
C CYS A 114 -1.44 -4.03 13.31
N ALA A 115 -1.14 -3.84 12.03
CA ALA A 115 -2.12 -3.31 11.09
C ALA A 115 -3.17 -4.38 10.75
N GLU A 116 -4.41 -3.95 10.56
CA GLU A 116 -5.44 -4.77 9.96
C GLU A 116 -5.20 -4.89 8.46
N ARG A 117 -5.66 -5.98 7.86
CA ARG A 117 -5.51 -6.25 6.42
C ARG A 117 -6.38 -5.31 5.60
N SER A 118 -5.80 -4.21 5.13
CA SER A 118 -6.52 -3.14 4.46
C SER A 118 -5.73 -2.62 3.26
N THR A 119 -6.44 -2.20 2.22
CA THR A 119 -5.83 -1.62 1.02
C THR A 119 -6.51 -0.32 0.67
N PHE A 120 -5.71 0.68 0.35
CA PHE A 120 -6.17 2.00 -0.13
C PHE A 120 -5.56 2.25 -1.50
N ILE A 121 -6.36 2.66 -2.47
CA ILE A 121 -5.88 3.17 -3.75
C ILE A 121 -6.01 4.68 -3.72
N ILE A 122 -4.87 5.35 -3.84
CA ILE A 122 -4.72 6.80 -3.73
C ILE A 122 -4.32 7.32 -5.10
N ASP A 123 -5.05 8.29 -5.60
CA ASP A 123 -4.74 8.88 -6.91
C ASP A 123 -3.54 9.85 -6.84
N ARG A 124 -3.17 10.40 -7.98
CA ARG A 124 -2.04 11.34 -8.10
C ARG A 124 -2.23 12.65 -7.34
N ASP A 125 -3.47 13.02 -7.04
CA ASP A 125 -3.78 14.21 -6.25
C ASP A 125 -3.76 13.92 -4.75
N GLY A 126 -3.47 12.69 -4.37
CA GLY A 126 -3.42 12.25 -2.97
C GLY A 126 -4.79 11.92 -2.38
N VAL A 127 -5.80 11.73 -3.22
CA VAL A 127 -7.18 11.43 -2.81
C VAL A 127 -7.42 9.93 -2.83
N VAL A 128 -8.03 9.41 -1.76
CA VAL A 128 -8.45 8.00 -1.69
C VAL A 128 -9.61 7.76 -2.66
N ARG A 129 -9.41 6.87 -3.63
CA ARG A 129 -10.41 6.53 -4.65
C ARG A 129 -11.05 5.17 -4.45
N TRP A 130 -10.43 4.32 -3.69
CA TRP A 130 -10.95 3.00 -3.36
C TRP A 130 -10.30 2.49 -2.08
N LEU A 131 -11.03 1.70 -1.30
CA LEU A 131 -10.49 1.04 -0.12
C LEU A 131 -11.24 -0.26 0.16
N VAL A 132 -10.56 -1.19 0.82
CA VAL A 132 -11.14 -2.43 1.32
C VAL A 132 -10.48 -2.83 2.64
N HIS A 133 -11.30 -3.34 3.54
CA HIS A 133 -10.84 -3.95 4.78
C HIS A 133 -11.15 -5.45 4.73
N ASN A 134 -10.12 -6.29 4.73
CA ASN A 134 -10.24 -7.73 4.75
C ASN A 134 -10.09 -8.28 6.18
N ARG A 135 -10.65 -9.45 6.44
CA ARG A 135 -10.36 -10.17 7.69
C ARG A 135 -8.88 -10.54 7.75
N MET A 136 -8.33 -10.65 8.96
CA MET A 136 -6.91 -10.98 9.17
C MET A 136 -6.51 -12.30 8.53
N ALA A 137 -7.44 -13.28 8.45
CA ALA A 137 -7.20 -14.61 7.88
C ALA A 137 -7.50 -14.70 6.38
N ASP A 138 -8.11 -13.69 5.78
CA ASP A 138 -8.58 -13.73 4.39
C ASP A 138 -7.63 -12.97 3.45
N SER A 139 -7.22 -13.63 2.37
CA SER A 139 -6.44 -13.00 1.31
C SER A 139 -7.24 -11.92 0.57
N ARG A 140 -6.53 -10.93 0.02
CA ARG A 140 -7.12 -9.85 -0.76
C ARG A 140 -7.47 -10.30 -2.18
N ASP A 141 -8.45 -9.62 -2.78
CA ASP A 141 -8.74 -9.77 -4.20
C ASP A 141 -7.91 -8.75 -5.02
N LEU A 142 -6.77 -9.20 -5.53
CA LEU A 142 -5.89 -8.38 -6.37
C LEU A 142 -6.48 -8.11 -7.75
N THR A 143 -7.39 -8.93 -8.22
CA THR A 143 -8.09 -8.71 -9.49
C THR A 143 -9.01 -7.49 -9.42
N GLU A 144 -9.72 -7.30 -8.31
CA GLU A 144 -10.52 -6.10 -8.08
C GLU A 144 -9.65 -4.84 -8.02
N GLN A 145 -8.52 -4.91 -7.33
CA GLN A 145 -7.56 -3.80 -7.27
C GLN A 145 -7.03 -3.44 -8.66
N ALA A 146 -6.67 -4.42 -9.47
CA ALA A 146 -6.21 -4.22 -10.85
C ALA A 146 -7.30 -3.53 -11.70
N ALA A 147 -8.56 -3.90 -11.55
CA ALA A 147 -9.69 -3.27 -12.25
C ALA A 147 -9.86 -1.80 -11.86
N VAL A 148 -9.71 -1.46 -10.58
CA VAL A 148 -9.76 -0.07 -10.11
C VAL A 148 -8.63 0.77 -10.71
N LEU A 149 -7.41 0.24 -10.72
CA LEU A 149 -6.24 0.90 -11.31
C LEU A 149 -6.43 1.16 -12.81
N ALA A 150 -6.98 0.20 -13.54
CA ALA A 150 -7.29 0.35 -14.96
C ALA A 150 -8.30 1.47 -15.21
N ARG A 151 -9.33 1.60 -14.37
CA ARG A 151 -10.32 2.70 -14.46
C ARG A 151 -9.68 4.07 -14.22
N LEU A 152 -8.79 4.20 -13.25
CA LEU A 152 -8.07 5.44 -12.97
C LEU A 152 -7.17 5.85 -14.15
N ALA A 153 -6.49 4.91 -14.77
CA ALA A 153 -5.69 5.15 -15.97
C ALA A 153 -6.53 5.65 -17.15
N THR A 154 -7.72 5.07 -17.37
CA THR A 154 -8.66 5.49 -18.41
C THR A 154 -9.15 6.92 -18.20
N LEU A 155 -9.51 7.30 -16.98
CA LEU A 155 -9.93 8.67 -16.64
C LEU A 155 -8.84 9.70 -16.91
N ARG A 156 -7.58 9.35 -16.67
CA ARG A 156 -6.43 10.19 -17.00
C ARG A 156 -6.31 10.45 -18.49
N GLY A 157 -6.41 9.40 -19.31
CA GLY A 157 -6.40 9.53 -20.77
C GLY A 157 -7.46 10.49 -21.29
N ARG A 158 -8.68 10.43 -20.75
CA ARG A 158 -9.78 11.35 -21.11
C ARG A 158 -9.50 12.80 -20.71
N LYS A 159 -8.85 13.05 -19.57
CA LYS A 159 -8.48 14.41 -19.15
C LYS A 159 -7.41 15.03 -20.05
N ILE A 160 -6.46 14.25 -20.54
CA ILE A 160 -5.43 14.71 -21.47
C ILE A 160 -6.07 15.08 -22.82
N LEU A 161 -6.99 14.27 -23.35
CA LEU A 161 -7.69 14.54 -24.61
C LEU A 161 -8.62 15.76 -24.56
N ARG A 162 -9.08 16.19 -23.38
CA ARG A 162 -9.93 17.37 -23.22
C ARG A 162 -9.15 18.68 -23.06
N ARG A 163 -7.83 18.65 -22.97
CA ARG A 163 -6.98 19.84 -22.86
C ARG A 163 -6.33 20.26 -24.17
N GLU A 164 -6.56 19.50 -25.23
CA GLU A 164 -6.25 19.82 -26.62
C GLU A 164 -7.49 20.42 -27.32
#